data_05f586250d0586c4e9ddfb6aca68ce05
#
_entry.id   05f586250d0586c4e9ddfb6aca68ce05
#
_cell.length_a   1.000
_cell.length_b   1.000
_cell.length_c   1.000
_cell.angle_alpha   90.00
_cell.angle_beta   90.00
_cell.angle_gamma   90.00
#
_symmetry.space_group_name_H-M   'P 1'
#
loop_
_entity.id
_entity.type
_entity.pdbx_description
1 polymer ?
#
loop_
_entity_poly.entity_id
_entity_poly.type
_entity_poly.pdbx_seq_one_letter_code
_entity_poly.pdbx_strand_id
1 'polypeptide(L)'
;MATSPDQEIRGHQLGYRNTANSYDAWDVRQYELYIRELVLFGTNAIENIPFGESNNSVHMRVTREEMNIRMSEICTSYDIDYWIWTPVTFDLTDVAKRTAMLKTHEEFYKACPKLNQIFFPGGDPGHNHPRDVLPFLKDLSQILSKYHPEAGIWISLQGFSAEQIDYFYTYLDEYQPDWLRGVVSGPSSPSIAGTRHRLPAKYKHRHYPDITHNVRCDYPAVNWDQAYMLTIGREGINPQPNYYAKIQATYVPFTDGFVSYSDGCHDDVNKVVWSMRGWDTDKEVRDIMVEYCRFFFGAEVAGKAADGVLALENNWAGPIVENGGIETAFSYWQQMERDNPRLAGNWRWQMLVLRAYYDTYQRRRKIYERGLEKQANLALAEAGSMGTGKAMDEALAIVNQADAKPVAQDLHARIVHYCDELFHSIGLQTSVPKYQASNSQRGCILDFVNYPLNNRWWLEDEFEKVSKMGSEEEKLERLEVIRTWEDPGQGNYYDNVSNIETGPRVLTNVYDACDVAWWESGFSRARLSSQLFQVEPVLEYENLDFNGRYILRVTGMGEALARTDGERLRPVIYNKGIGEFKEFVIPKHITRDGKMRLTFDRPEESHLNWKKYSHISDVWLIDVSPSKAR
;
A
#
# COMPACT_ATOMS: atom_id res chain seq x y z
N MET A 1 9.43 -20.57 33.01
CA MET A 1 8.00 -20.90 32.88
C MET A 1 7.79 -21.46 31.49
N ALA A 2 7.04 -22.55 31.33
CA ALA A 2 6.60 -22.99 29.99
C ALA A 2 5.37 -22.17 29.64
N THR A 3 5.40 -21.50 28.48
CA THR A 3 4.26 -20.76 27.92
C THR A 3 3.81 -21.45 26.65
N SER A 4 2.54 -21.39 26.33
CA SER A 4 1.97 -21.83 25.06
C SER A 4 1.54 -20.61 24.25
N PRO A 5 1.60 -20.66 22.92
CA PRO A 5 1.16 -19.53 22.09
C PRO A 5 -0.36 -19.37 22.12
N ASP A 6 -0.82 -18.13 22.01
CA ASP A 6 -2.25 -17.79 21.91
C ASP A 6 -2.82 -18.15 20.52
N GLN A 7 -2.02 -18.01 19.46
CA GLN A 7 -2.39 -18.42 18.11
C GLN A 7 -1.62 -19.65 17.66
N GLU A 8 -2.33 -20.64 17.14
CA GLU A 8 -1.74 -21.91 16.68
C GLU A 8 -0.83 -21.71 15.47
N ILE A 9 -1.24 -20.90 14.49
CA ILE A 9 -0.50 -20.65 13.25
C ILE A 9 0.11 -19.25 13.32
N ARG A 10 1.44 -19.16 13.16
CA ARG A 10 2.21 -17.91 13.17
C ARG A 10 3.24 -17.97 12.06
N GLY A 11 2.84 -17.56 10.85
CA GLY A 11 3.64 -17.76 9.66
C GLY A 11 3.89 -16.51 8.85
N HIS A 12 4.85 -16.64 7.94
CA HIS A 12 5.16 -15.59 6.95
C HIS A 12 5.39 -16.21 5.58
N GLN A 13 4.89 -15.55 4.55
CA GLN A 13 5.26 -15.85 3.18
C GLN A 13 6.63 -15.25 2.88
N LEU A 14 7.56 -16.04 2.36
CA LEU A 14 8.90 -15.63 1.97
C LEU A 14 9.11 -15.98 0.49
N GLY A 15 8.36 -15.31 -0.39
CA GLY A 15 8.28 -15.67 -1.79
C GLY A 15 9.59 -15.55 -2.56
N TYR A 16 10.23 -16.69 -2.88
CA TYR A 16 11.33 -16.75 -3.84
C TYR A 16 10.78 -16.65 -5.26
N ARG A 17 10.57 -15.43 -5.72
CA ARG A 17 9.94 -15.16 -7.02
C ARG A 17 10.48 -13.90 -7.68
N ASN A 18 10.22 -13.74 -8.97
CA ASN A 18 10.73 -12.64 -9.78
C ASN A 18 10.37 -11.24 -9.24
N THR A 19 9.23 -11.09 -8.58
CA THR A 19 8.75 -9.78 -8.12
C THR A 19 9.16 -9.44 -6.69
N ALA A 20 9.78 -10.33 -5.95
CA ALA A 20 10.34 -10.05 -4.63
C ALA A 20 11.55 -9.10 -4.76
N ASN A 21 11.63 -8.08 -3.90
CA ASN A 21 12.64 -7.04 -4.03
C ASN A 21 13.99 -7.37 -3.39
N SER A 22 14.11 -8.51 -2.73
CA SER A 22 15.35 -9.00 -2.11
C SER A 22 15.43 -10.53 -2.10
N TYR A 23 14.31 -11.20 -1.82
CA TYR A 23 14.26 -12.65 -1.67
C TYR A 23 14.71 -13.41 -2.92
N ASP A 24 14.45 -12.87 -4.11
CA ASP A 24 14.90 -13.42 -5.39
C ASP A 24 16.42 -13.47 -5.56
N ALA A 25 17.16 -12.60 -4.84
CA ALA A 25 18.62 -12.57 -4.83
C ALA A 25 19.27 -13.44 -3.75
N TRP A 26 18.47 -13.98 -2.82
CA TRP A 26 18.99 -14.74 -1.68
C TRP A 26 19.39 -16.16 -2.06
N ASP A 27 20.47 -16.62 -1.46
CA ASP A 27 20.88 -18.02 -1.51
C ASP A 27 20.25 -18.85 -0.36
N VAL A 28 20.47 -20.15 -0.39
CA VAL A 28 19.92 -21.10 0.61
C VAL A 28 20.37 -20.74 2.03
N ARG A 29 21.61 -20.26 2.20
CA ARG A 29 22.14 -19.88 3.51
C ARG A 29 21.46 -18.64 4.06
N GLN A 30 21.19 -17.64 3.20
CA GLN A 30 20.46 -16.43 3.61
C GLN A 30 19.04 -16.76 4.06
N TYR A 31 18.35 -17.64 3.34
CA TYR A 31 17.03 -18.14 3.75
C TYR A 31 17.10 -18.93 5.07
N GLU A 32 18.07 -19.81 5.21
CA GLU A 32 18.25 -20.59 6.47
C GLU A 32 18.45 -19.66 7.66
N LEU A 33 19.33 -18.67 7.53
CA LEU A 33 19.57 -17.68 8.59
C LEU A 33 18.30 -16.90 8.93
N TYR A 34 17.59 -16.43 7.92
CA TYR A 34 16.39 -15.62 8.11
C TYR A 34 15.23 -16.41 8.72
N ILE A 35 14.99 -17.63 8.24
CA ILE A 35 13.97 -18.52 8.80
C ILE A 35 14.29 -18.84 10.26
N ARG A 36 15.54 -19.16 10.58
CA ARG A 36 15.99 -19.41 11.96
C ARG A 36 15.74 -18.20 12.87
N GLU A 37 16.04 -17.00 12.39
CA GLU A 37 15.80 -15.76 13.14
C GLU A 37 14.29 -15.55 13.39
N LEU A 38 13.44 -15.78 12.39
CA LEU A 38 11.99 -15.71 12.55
C LEU A 38 11.47 -16.74 13.57
N VAL A 39 11.99 -17.96 13.55
CA VAL A 39 11.63 -19.00 14.54
C VAL A 39 11.95 -18.56 15.96
N LEU A 40 13.08 -17.90 16.18
CA LEU A 40 13.45 -17.36 17.50
C LEU A 40 12.46 -16.31 18.02
N PHE A 41 11.76 -15.64 17.13
CA PHE A 41 10.68 -14.69 17.46
C PHE A 41 9.27 -15.30 17.44
N GLY A 42 9.16 -16.65 17.37
CA GLY A 42 7.90 -17.37 17.54
C GLY A 42 7.18 -17.77 16.26
N THR A 43 7.79 -17.58 15.09
CA THR A 43 7.27 -18.10 13.81
C THR A 43 7.29 -19.62 13.80
N ASN A 44 6.21 -20.26 13.35
CA ASN A 44 6.12 -21.72 13.22
C ASN A 44 5.65 -22.20 11.84
N ALA A 45 5.52 -21.29 10.87
CA ALA A 45 5.15 -21.64 9.50
C ALA A 45 5.82 -20.71 8.49
N ILE A 46 6.33 -21.27 7.40
CA ILE A 46 6.84 -20.53 6.25
C ILE A 46 6.05 -20.92 5.02
N GLU A 47 5.51 -19.92 4.32
CA GLU A 47 4.81 -20.12 3.04
C GLU A 47 5.68 -19.62 1.88
N ASN A 48 5.69 -20.36 0.78
CA ASN A 48 6.43 -19.99 -0.41
C ASN A 48 5.61 -20.10 -1.69
N ILE A 49 6.19 -19.64 -2.81
CA ILE A 49 5.53 -19.55 -4.12
C ILE A 49 6.33 -20.32 -5.17
N PRO A 50 6.21 -21.65 -5.24
CA PRO A 50 6.91 -22.44 -6.25
C PRO A 50 6.33 -22.28 -7.66
N PHE A 51 5.05 -21.89 -7.77
CA PHE A 51 4.29 -21.86 -9.01
C PHE A 51 3.77 -20.44 -9.31
N GLY A 52 3.28 -20.24 -10.54
CA GLY A 52 2.52 -19.04 -10.92
C GLY A 52 3.29 -17.96 -11.67
N GLU A 53 4.62 -18.05 -11.78
CA GLU A 53 5.41 -17.13 -12.59
C GLU A 53 6.22 -17.89 -13.67
N SER A 54 6.24 -17.32 -14.88
CA SER A 54 6.97 -17.91 -16.02
C SER A 54 8.43 -17.44 -16.10
N ASN A 55 8.72 -16.24 -15.60
CA ASN A 55 10.03 -15.60 -15.72
C ASN A 55 10.83 -15.66 -14.43
N ASN A 56 12.14 -15.81 -14.55
CA ASN A 56 13.07 -15.68 -13.43
C ASN A 56 13.66 -14.28 -13.39
N SER A 57 13.92 -13.79 -12.18
CA SER A 57 14.72 -12.58 -11.97
C SER A 57 16.17 -12.84 -12.39
N VAL A 58 16.85 -11.79 -12.86
CA VAL A 58 18.29 -11.84 -13.18
C VAL A 58 19.16 -12.09 -11.93
N HIS A 59 18.60 -11.90 -10.74
CA HIS A 59 19.28 -12.08 -9.47
C HIS A 59 19.20 -13.52 -8.95
N MET A 60 18.29 -14.34 -9.47
CA MET A 60 18.11 -15.73 -9.03
C MET A 60 19.34 -16.58 -9.36
N ARG A 61 19.96 -17.13 -8.33
CA ARG A 61 21.14 -18.02 -8.43
C ARG A 61 20.77 -19.50 -8.42
N VAL A 62 19.59 -19.81 -7.94
CA VAL A 62 19.03 -21.15 -7.81
C VAL A 62 17.68 -21.17 -8.51
N THR A 63 17.26 -22.28 -9.07
CA THR A 63 15.92 -22.39 -9.65
C THR A 63 14.85 -22.27 -8.57
N ARG A 64 13.66 -21.78 -8.92
CA ARG A 64 12.55 -21.68 -7.95
C ARG A 64 12.19 -23.03 -7.35
N GLU A 65 12.15 -24.06 -8.19
CA GLU A 65 11.85 -25.43 -7.76
C GLU A 65 12.87 -25.91 -6.73
N GLU A 66 14.16 -25.80 -7.02
CA GLU A 66 15.22 -26.20 -6.12
C GLU A 66 15.17 -25.40 -4.81
N MET A 67 15.02 -24.07 -4.88
CA MET A 67 14.95 -23.23 -3.67
C MET A 67 13.76 -23.63 -2.78
N ASN A 68 12.60 -23.93 -3.38
CA ASN A 68 11.42 -24.35 -2.62
C ASN A 68 11.64 -25.70 -1.92
N ILE A 69 12.35 -26.63 -2.56
CA ILE A 69 12.76 -27.90 -1.93
C ILE A 69 13.72 -27.64 -0.76
N ARG A 70 14.72 -26.75 -0.97
CA ARG A 70 15.65 -26.36 0.12
C ARG A 70 14.94 -25.69 1.29
N MET A 71 13.94 -24.84 1.03
CA MET A 71 13.15 -24.23 2.11
C MET A 71 12.34 -25.29 2.90
N SER A 72 11.81 -26.30 2.23
CA SER A 72 11.19 -27.44 2.91
C SER A 72 12.18 -28.19 3.82
N GLU A 73 13.42 -28.40 3.38
CA GLU A 73 14.49 -28.98 4.21
C GLU A 73 14.81 -28.10 5.43
N ILE A 74 14.92 -26.79 5.24
CA ILE A 74 15.15 -25.82 6.32
C ILE A 74 14.00 -25.88 7.34
N CYS A 75 12.75 -25.79 6.89
CA CYS A 75 11.58 -25.87 7.78
C CYS A 75 11.55 -27.20 8.55
N THR A 76 11.90 -28.30 7.90
CA THR A 76 12.02 -29.61 8.55
C THR A 76 13.08 -29.61 9.66
N SER A 77 14.23 -28.96 9.44
CA SER A 77 15.33 -28.92 10.42
C SER A 77 14.98 -28.12 11.67
N TYR A 78 14.05 -27.16 11.59
CA TYR A 78 13.56 -26.36 12.71
C TYR A 78 12.21 -26.81 13.28
N ASP A 79 11.68 -27.94 12.78
CA ASP A 79 10.37 -28.49 13.15
C ASP A 79 9.22 -27.48 13.03
N ILE A 80 9.23 -26.71 11.96
CA ILE A 80 8.17 -25.77 11.61
C ILE A 80 7.45 -26.20 10.34
N ASP A 81 6.25 -25.68 10.12
CA ASP A 81 5.43 -26.01 8.96
C ASP A 81 5.98 -25.36 7.68
N TYR A 82 5.97 -26.13 6.59
CA TYR A 82 6.21 -25.63 5.26
C TYR A 82 4.89 -25.59 4.47
N TRP A 83 4.56 -24.42 3.93
CA TRP A 83 3.35 -24.14 3.18
C TRP A 83 3.70 -23.68 1.76
N ILE A 84 2.82 -23.94 0.81
CA ILE A 84 2.96 -23.41 -0.56
C ILE A 84 1.70 -22.74 -1.04
N TRP A 85 1.87 -21.58 -1.68
CA TRP A 85 0.83 -20.89 -2.42
C TRP A 85 0.67 -21.54 -3.80
N THR A 86 -0.56 -21.89 -4.18
CA THR A 86 -0.89 -22.69 -5.37
C THR A 86 -1.92 -21.98 -6.23
N PRO A 87 -1.53 -21.02 -7.08
CA PRO A 87 -2.45 -20.30 -7.95
C PRO A 87 -2.80 -21.09 -9.19
N VAL A 88 -3.95 -20.79 -9.80
CA VAL A 88 -4.35 -21.22 -11.14
C VAL A 88 -4.63 -19.98 -11.99
N THR A 89 -3.87 -19.81 -13.08
CA THR A 89 -3.95 -18.64 -13.97
C THR A 89 -4.67 -18.91 -15.29
N PHE A 90 -5.29 -20.09 -15.42
CA PHE A 90 -6.01 -20.52 -16.61
C PHE A 90 -7.40 -21.06 -16.23
N ASP A 91 -8.28 -21.20 -17.22
CA ASP A 91 -9.61 -21.77 -17.05
C ASP A 91 -9.52 -23.28 -16.71
N LEU A 92 -9.98 -23.65 -15.51
CA LEU A 92 -9.97 -25.05 -15.01
C LEU A 92 -10.83 -26.01 -15.81
N THR A 93 -11.69 -25.52 -16.70
CA THR A 93 -12.44 -26.35 -17.66
C THR A 93 -11.54 -26.86 -18.79
N ASP A 94 -10.34 -26.28 -18.99
CA ASP A 94 -9.31 -26.80 -19.89
C ASP A 94 -8.67 -28.07 -19.30
N VAL A 95 -9.19 -29.21 -19.67
CA VAL A 95 -8.79 -30.53 -19.15
C VAL A 95 -7.30 -30.81 -19.38
N ALA A 96 -6.74 -30.34 -20.51
CA ALA A 96 -5.32 -30.58 -20.82
C ALA A 96 -4.40 -29.79 -19.86
N LYS A 97 -4.67 -28.52 -19.66
CA LYS A 97 -3.91 -27.68 -18.70
C LYS A 97 -4.09 -28.15 -17.27
N ARG A 98 -5.33 -28.48 -16.87
CA ARG A 98 -5.62 -29.05 -15.55
C ARG A 98 -4.81 -30.31 -15.28
N THR A 99 -4.79 -31.26 -16.25
CA THR A 99 -4.03 -32.51 -16.12
C THR A 99 -2.52 -32.26 -16.03
N ALA A 100 -2.00 -31.35 -16.87
CA ALA A 100 -0.58 -30.98 -16.82
C ALA A 100 -0.21 -30.35 -15.48
N MET A 101 -1.05 -29.47 -14.94
CA MET A 101 -0.83 -28.84 -13.63
C MET A 101 -0.84 -29.87 -12.49
N LEU A 102 -1.81 -30.78 -12.46
CA LEU A 102 -1.85 -31.86 -11.47
C LEU A 102 -0.57 -32.69 -11.48
N LYS A 103 -0.03 -33.00 -12.68
CA LYS A 103 1.23 -33.73 -12.82
C LYS A 103 2.42 -32.92 -12.27
N THR A 104 2.51 -31.64 -12.60
CA THR A 104 3.57 -30.75 -12.07
C THR A 104 3.53 -30.70 -10.56
N HIS A 105 2.34 -30.60 -9.97
CA HIS A 105 2.21 -30.63 -8.51
C HIS A 105 2.61 -31.99 -7.91
N GLU A 106 2.24 -33.10 -8.54
CA GLU A 106 2.65 -34.44 -8.08
C GLU A 106 4.17 -34.60 -8.07
N GLU A 107 4.85 -34.15 -9.14
CA GLU A 107 6.33 -34.18 -9.21
C GLU A 107 6.96 -33.34 -8.08
N PHE A 108 6.44 -32.15 -7.83
CA PHE A 108 6.91 -31.30 -6.74
C PHE A 108 6.63 -31.88 -5.34
N TYR A 109 5.41 -32.41 -5.09
CA TYR A 109 5.07 -33.01 -3.79
C TYR A 109 5.95 -34.22 -3.48
N LYS A 110 6.27 -35.02 -4.51
CA LYS A 110 7.18 -36.14 -4.37
C LYS A 110 8.62 -35.72 -4.03
N ALA A 111 9.07 -34.57 -4.55
CA ALA A 111 10.42 -34.06 -4.34
C ALA A 111 10.58 -33.32 -3.00
N CYS A 112 9.51 -32.75 -2.45
CA CYS A 112 9.52 -32.03 -1.19
C CYS A 112 9.67 -32.96 0.01
N PRO A 113 10.68 -32.79 0.87
CA PRO A 113 10.84 -33.62 2.08
C PRO A 113 9.67 -33.53 3.06
N LYS A 114 9.14 -32.33 3.26
CA LYS A 114 7.99 -32.03 4.13
C LYS A 114 7.13 -30.97 3.48
N LEU A 115 5.84 -31.21 3.41
CA LEU A 115 4.83 -30.22 3.00
C LEU A 115 3.63 -30.38 3.93
N ASN A 116 3.34 -29.32 4.70
CA ASN A 116 2.29 -29.36 5.70
C ASN A 116 0.96 -28.85 5.16
N GLN A 117 0.98 -27.81 4.32
CA GLN A 117 -0.24 -27.20 3.84
C GLN A 117 -0.09 -26.64 2.42
N ILE A 118 -1.21 -26.59 1.71
CA ILE A 118 -1.35 -25.90 0.44
C ILE A 118 -2.35 -24.78 0.60
N PHE A 119 -2.01 -23.61 0.12
CA PHE A 119 -2.91 -22.46 0.06
C PHE A 119 -3.31 -22.14 -1.38
N PHE A 120 -4.60 -22.22 -1.66
CA PHE A 120 -5.21 -21.85 -2.94
C PHE A 120 -5.85 -20.45 -2.83
N PRO A 121 -5.44 -19.46 -3.65
CA PRO A 121 -5.84 -18.05 -3.46
C PRO A 121 -7.29 -17.72 -3.92
N GLY A 122 -8.12 -18.69 -4.22
CA GLY A 122 -9.51 -18.46 -4.62
C GLY A 122 -9.65 -18.02 -6.09
N GLY A 123 -10.30 -16.89 -6.31
CA GLY A 123 -10.51 -16.32 -7.63
C GLY A 123 -9.42 -15.38 -8.13
N ASP A 124 -8.39 -15.09 -7.34
CA ASP A 124 -7.30 -14.19 -7.68
C ASP A 124 -5.93 -14.85 -7.46
N PRO A 125 -5.22 -15.20 -8.53
CA PRO A 125 -5.55 -15.06 -9.95
C PRO A 125 -6.47 -16.17 -10.49
N GLY A 126 -6.96 -15.99 -11.73
CA GLY A 126 -7.57 -17.02 -12.55
C GLY A 126 -9.08 -16.95 -12.71
N HIS A 127 -9.79 -16.25 -11.83
CA HIS A 127 -11.25 -16.00 -11.91
C HIS A 127 -12.12 -17.27 -12.07
N ASN A 128 -11.60 -18.44 -11.67
CA ASN A 128 -12.32 -19.69 -11.77
C ASN A 128 -13.47 -19.74 -10.78
N HIS A 129 -14.61 -20.28 -11.21
CA HIS A 129 -15.77 -20.46 -10.33
C HIS A 129 -15.50 -21.56 -9.28
N PRO A 130 -15.98 -21.47 -8.03
CA PRO A 130 -15.81 -22.51 -7.02
C PRO A 130 -16.27 -23.90 -7.45
N ARG A 131 -17.28 -23.99 -8.37
CA ARG A 131 -17.72 -25.27 -8.95
C ARG A 131 -16.63 -26.05 -9.66
N ASP A 132 -15.63 -25.33 -10.21
CA ASP A 132 -14.49 -25.91 -10.94
C ASP A 132 -13.27 -26.03 -10.04
N VAL A 133 -13.11 -25.08 -9.10
CA VAL A 133 -12.05 -25.05 -8.10
C VAL A 133 -12.16 -26.21 -7.11
N LEU A 134 -13.31 -26.45 -6.51
CA LEU A 134 -13.46 -27.45 -5.45
C LEU A 134 -13.18 -28.89 -5.92
N PRO A 135 -13.63 -29.34 -7.10
CA PRO A 135 -13.20 -30.64 -7.65
C PRO A 135 -11.71 -30.71 -7.96
N PHE A 136 -11.11 -29.61 -8.46
CA PHE A 136 -9.66 -29.54 -8.68
C PHE A 136 -8.87 -29.68 -7.37
N LEU A 137 -9.28 -29.00 -6.30
CA LEU A 137 -8.66 -29.12 -4.99
C LEU A 137 -8.82 -30.51 -4.37
N LYS A 138 -9.95 -31.17 -4.63
CA LYS A 138 -10.14 -32.57 -4.25
C LYS A 138 -9.12 -33.49 -4.95
N ASP A 139 -8.92 -33.30 -6.27
CA ASP A 139 -7.91 -34.07 -7.01
C ASP A 139 -6.49 -33.80 -6.47
N LEU A 140 -6.16 -32.55 -6.21
CA LEU A 140 -4.89 -32.17 -5.57
C LEU A 140 -4.71 -32.82 -4.20
N SER A 141 -5.77 -32.89 -3.38
CA SER A 141 -5.70 -33.50 -2.06
C SER A 141 -5.39 -34.98 -2.12
N GLN A 142 -5.93 -35.69 -3.11
CA GLN A 142 -5.65 -37.10 -3.34
C GLN A 142 -4.19 -37.35 -3.77
N ILE A 143 -3.64 -36.43 -4.56
CA ILE A 143 -2.23 -36.50 -4.95
C ILE A 143 -1.33 -36.18 -3.75
N LEU A 144 -1.66 -35.09 -3.02
CA LEU A 144 -0.92 -34.65 -1.85
C LEU A 144 -0.81 -35.74 -0.78
N SER A 145 -1.91 -36.42 -0.48
CA SER A 145 -1.96 -37.46 0.56
C SER A 145 -1.09 -38.69 0.25
N LYS A 146 -0.71 -38.94 -1.01
CA LYS A 146 0.23 -40.02 -1.36
C LYS A 146 1.62 -39.81 -0.79
N TYR A 147 2.05 -38.54 -0.66
CA TYR A 147 3.41 -38.17 -0.27
C TYR A 147 3.44 -37.48 1.09
N HIS A 148 2.37 -36.76 1.44
CA HIS A 148 2.21 -35.98 2.67
C HIS A 148 0.84 -36.23 3.29
N PRO A 149 0.61 -37.37 3.95
CA PRO A 149 -0.72 -37.81 4.42
C PRO A 149 -1.34 -36.87 5.45
N GLU A 150 -0.53 -36.15 6.22
CA GLU A 150 -1.00 -35.18 7.23
C GLU A 150 -1.25 -33.77 6.67
N ALA A 151 -0.87 -33.53 5.41
CA ALA A 151 -1.01 -32.22 4.78
C ALA A 151 -2.47 -31.90 4.47
N GLY A 152 -2.80 -30.60 4.49
CA GLY A 152 -4.14 -30.11 4.20
C GLY A 152 -4.18 -29.02 3.14
N ILE A 153 -5.39 -28.71 2.69
CA ILE A 153 -5.65 -27.64 1.73
C ILE A 153 -6.41 -26.50 2.38
N TRP A 154 -5.99 -25.28 2.08
CA TRP A 154 -6.64 -24.04 2.47
C TRP A 154 -7.08 -23.27 1.24
N ILE A 155 -8.20 -22.57 1.33
CA ILE A 155 -8.74 -21.77 0.23
C ILE A 155 -9.06 -20.36 0.71
N SER A 156 -8.72 -19.35 -0.09
CA SER A 156 -9.24 -18.00 0.09
C SER A 156 -10.53 -17.81 -0.70
N LEU A 157 -11.38 -16.90 -0.22
CA LEU A 157 -12.55 -16.42 -0.95
C LEU A 157 -12.27 -15.13 -1.73
N GLN A 158 -11.00 -14.74 -1.82
CA GLN A 158 -10.53 -13.58 -2.54
C GLN A 158 -10.96 -13.63 -4.01
N GLY A 159 -11.49 -12.53 -4.54
CA GLY A 159 -11.89 -12.41 -5.93
C GLY A 159 -13.17 -13.18 -6.32
N PHE A 160 -13.84 -13.85 -5.38
CA PHE A 160 -15.13 -14.46 -5.63
C PHE A 160 -16.28 -13.46 -5.52
N SER A 161 -17.26 -13.55 -6.41
CA SER A 161 -18.50 -12.80 -6.29
C SER A 161 -19.35 -13.27 -5.10
N ALA A 162 -20.36 -12.49 -4.73
CA ALA A 162 -21.30 -12.88 -3.66
C ALA A 162 -21.97 -14.24 -3.94
N GLU A 163 -22.39 -14.48 -5.20
CA GLU A 163 -22.97 -15.75 -5.63
C GLU A 163 -21.98 -16.92 -5.49
N GLN A 164 -20.72 -16.70 -5.88
CA GLN A 164 -19.67 -17.69 -5.77
C GLN A 164 -19.35 -18.03 -4.31
N ILE A 165 -19.37 -17.02 -3.44
CA ILE A 165 -19.19 -17.19 -2.00
C ILE A 165 -20.34 -18.00 -1.41
N ASP A 166 -21.59 -17.72 -1.80
CA ASP A 166 -22.75 -18.48 -1.35
C ASP A 166 -22.72 -19.93 -1.85
N TYR A 167 -22.29 -20.15 -3.09
CA TYR A 167 -22.02 -21.49 -3.62
C TYR A 167 -21.00 -22.25 -2.77
N PHE A 168 -19.88 -21.60 -2.42
CA PHE A 168 -18.83 -22.20 -1.60
C PHE A 168 -19.36 -22.66 -0.24
N TYR A 169 -20.09 -21.81 0.49
CA TYR A 169 -20.63 -22.19 1.78
C TYR A 169 -21.71 -23.27 1.69
N THR A 170 -22.57 -23.21 0.67
CA THR A 170 -23.55 -24.28 0.41
C THR A 170 -22.86 -25.63 0.19
N TYR A 171 -21.76 -25.64 -0.57
CA TYR A 171 -20.96 -26.84 -0.76
C TYR A 171 -20.37 -27.35 0.56
N LEU A 172 -19.86 -26.48 1.43
CA LEU A 172 -19.33 -26.90 2.73
C LEU A 172 -20.42 -27.50 3.63
N ASP A 173 -21.61 -26.92 3.65
CA ASP A 173 -22.73 -27.41 4.45
C ASP A 173 -23.21 -28.79 3.96
N GLU A 174 -23.23 -29.00 2.64
CA GLU A 174 -23.72 -30.24 2.01
C GLU A 174 -22.70 -31.38 2.08
N TYR A 175 -21.44 -31.09 1.75
CA TYR A 175 -20.42 -32.16 1.54
C TYR A 175 -19.43 -32.28 2.69
N GLN A 176 -19.21 -31.26 3.49
CA GLN A 176 -18.28 -31.23 4.62
C GLN A 176 -16.92 -31.88 4.34
N PRO A 177 -16.17 -31.49 3.29
CA PRO A 177 -15.00 -32.21 2.82
C PRO A 177 -13.90 -32.30 3.87
N ASP A 178 -13.39 -33.51 4.15
CA ASP A 178 -12.32 -33.75 5.13
C ASP A 178 -10.92 -33.33 4.61
N TRP A 179 -10.76 -33.18 3.30
CA TRP A 179 -9.51 -32.71 2.71
C TRP A 179 -9.30 -31.19 2.88
N LEU A 180 -10.34 -30.44 3.16
CA LEU A 180 -10.23 -28.99 3.41
C LEU A 180 -9.89 -28.75 4.89
N ARG A 181 -8.81 -28.04 5.17
CA ARG A 181 -8.41 -27.66 6.52
C ARG A 181 -9.06 -26.37 6.98
N GLY A 182 -9.17 -25.39 6.10
CA GLY A 182 -9.71 -24.10 6.50
C GLY A 182 -9.79 -23.08 5.38
N VAL A 183 -10.21 -21.88 5.78
CA VAL A 183 -10.39 -20.71 4.92
C VAL A 183 -9.36 -19.65 5.29
N VAL A 184 -8.90 -18.92 4.28
CA VAL A 184 -7.95 -17.82 4.39
C VAL A 184 -8.66 -16.50 4.08
N SER A 185 -8.54 -15.52 4.96
CA SER A 185 -9.00 -14.16 4.72
C SER A 185 -7.81 -13.21 4.56
N GLY A 186 -7.78 -12.51 3.45
CA GLY A 186 -6.77 -11.52 3.09
C GLY A 186 -7.38 -10.41 2.24
N PRO A 187 -6.57 -9.67 1.49
CA PRO A 187 -7.05 -8.59 0.63
C PRO A 187 -8.20 -9.04 -0.26
N SER A 188 -9.24 -8.22 -0.39
CA SER A 188 -10.42 -8.54 -1.23
C SER A 188 -11.21 -9.81 -0.85
N SER A 189 -10.97 -10.38 0.32
CA SER A 189 -11.82 -11.41 0.89
C SER A 189 -13.04 -10.81 1.60
N PRO A 190 -14.11 -11.58 1.86
CA PRO A 190 -15.14 -11.18 2.80
C PRO A 190 -14.55 -10.84 4.18
N SER A 191 -15.28 -10.04 4.97
CA SER A 191 -14.79 -9.64 6.30
C SER A 191 -14.41 -10.85 7.16
N ILE A 192 -13.32 -10.74 7.91
CA ILE A 192 -12.78 -11.81 8.76
C ILE A 192 -13.83 -12.30 9.76
N ALA A 193 -14.51 -11.38 10.46
CA ALA A 193 -15.57 -11.73 11.40
C ALA A 193 -16.76 -12.42 10.71
N GLY A 194 -17.18 -11.93 9.54
CA GLY A 194 -18.25 -12.54 8.74
C GLY A 194 -17.88 -13.93 8.23
N THR A 195 -16.64 -14.13 7.79
CA THR A 195 -16.11 -15.44 7.40
C THR A 195 -16.14 -16.41 8.57
N ARG A 196 -15.62 -16.00 9.75
CA ARG A 196 -15.67 -16.87 10.95
C ARG A 196 -17.09 -17.26 11.36
N HIS A 197 -18.04 -16.32 11.26
CA HIS A 197 -19.43 -16.57 11.61
C HIS A 197 -20.11 -17.60 10.69
N ARG A 198 -19.79 -17.56 9.38
CA ARG A 198 -20.38 -18.48 8.38
C ARG A 198 -19.66 -19.83 8.30
N LEU A 199 -18.38 -19.89 8.67
CA LEU A 199 -17.56 -21.08 8.51
C LEU A 199 -17.93 -22.13 9.56
N PRO A 200 -18.30 -23.37 9.17
CA PRO A 200 -18.55 -24.45 10.13
C PRO A 200 -17.36 -24.68 11.07
N ALA A 201 -17.63 -24.94 12.34
CA ALA A 201 -16.62 -25.07 13.40
C ALA A 201 -15.54 -26.15 13.14
N LYS A 202 -15.85 -27.09 12.25
CA LYS A 202 -14.89 -28.12 11.78
C LYS A 202 -13.66 -27.51 11.08
N TYR A 203 -13.81 -26.37 10.41
CA TYR A 203 -12.77 -25.75 9.60
C TYR A 203 -12.08 -24.62 10.34
N LYS A 204 -10.76 -24.56 10.21
CA LYS A 204 -9.94 -23.47 10.73
C LYS A 204 -10.06 -22.23 9.85
N HIS A 205 -9.73 -21.07 10.43
CA HIS A 205 -9.70 -19.81 9.75
C HIS A 205 -8.38 -19.10 10.03
N ARG A 206 -7.61 -18.77 9.00
CA ARG A 206 -6.40 -17.98 9.16
C ARG A 206 -6.48 -16.62 8.48
N HIS A 207 -5.81 -15.65 9.05
CA HIS A 207 -5.59 -14.36 8.46
C HIS A 207 -4.38 -14.40 7.51
N TYR A 208 -4.47 -13.69 6.39
CA TYR A 208 -3.39 -13.46 5.43
C TYR A 208 -3.15 -11.95 5.34
N PRO A 209 -2.56 -11.32 6.39
CA PRO A 209 -2.39 -9.88 6.44
C PRO A 209 -1.31 -9.43 5.46
N ASP A 210 -1.61 -8.38 4.73
CA ASP A 210 -0.63 -7.67 3.93
C ASP A 210 0.13 -6.69 4.82
N ILE A 211 1.35 -7.02 5.17
CA ILE A 211 2.25 -6.21 6.01
C ILE A 211 3.35 -5.51 5.22
N THR A 212 3.27 -5.58 3.92
CA THR A 212 4.33 -5.20 2.97
C THR A 212 4.05 -3.89 2.28
N HIS A 213 2.83 -3.71 1.78
CA HIS A 213 2.49 -2.56 0.96
C HIS A 213 2.15 -1.32 1.79
N ASN A 214 2.62 -0.17 1.34
CA ASN A 214 2.28 1.12 1.95
C ASN A 214 1.08 1.79 1.26
N VAL A 215 0.84 1.41 0.02
CA VAL A 215 -0.22 1.90 -0.86
C VAL A 215 -0.89 0.71 -1.52
N ARG A 216 -2.19 0.78 -1.79
CA ARG A 216 -2.94 -0.28 -2.48
C ARG A 216 -2.81 -1.64 -1.83
N CYS A 217 -3.18 -1.74 -0.59
CA CYS A 217 -3.09 -2.99 0.16
C CYS A 217 -4.28 -3.15 1.09
N ASP A 218 -4.26 -4.24 1.85
CA ASP A 218 -5.25 -4.50 2.90
C ASP A 218 -5.11 -3.50 4.08
N TYR A 219 -3.86 -3.14 4.40
CA TYR A 219 -3.53 -2.24 5.52
C TYR A 219 -2.51 -1.16 5.09
N PRO A 220 -2.92 -0.21 4.25
CA PRO A 220 -2.04 0.87 3.81
C PRO A 220 -1.68 1.81 4.97
N ALA A 221 -0.65 2.61 4.78
CA ALA A 221 -0.25 3.61 5.75
C ALA A 221 -1.39 4.62 6.01
N VAL A 222 -1.67 4.87 7.30
CA VAL A 222 -2.83 5.65 7.75
C VAL A 222 -2.44 7.09 8.01
N ASN A 223 -3.23 8.06 7.50
CA ASN A 223 -3.05 9.50 7.74
C ASN A 223 -1.63 10.02 7.42
N TRP A 224 -0.97 9.44 6.45
CA TRP A 224 0.34 9.92 6.03
C TRP A 224 0.25 11.04 4.98
N ASP A 225 1.34 11.80 4.87
CA ASP A 225 1.42 12.90 3.91
C ASP A 225 1.56 12.38 2.47
N GLN A 226 0.96 13.11 1.55
CA GLN A 226 1.05 12.91 0.11
C GLN A 226 2.50 12.82 -0.39
N ALA A 227 3.45 13.53 0.24
CA ALA A 227 4.85 13.46 -0.12
C ALA A 227 5.41 12.04 -0.02
N TYR A 228 5.02 11.28 0.99
CA TYR A 228 5.43 9.88 1.12
C TYR A 228 4.80 8.99 0.07
N MET A 229 3.50 9.16 -0.22
CA MET A 229 2.81 8.40 -1.25
C MET A 229 3.49 8.53 -2.62
N LEU A 230 3.99 9.74 -2.94
CA LEU A 230 4.64 10.04 -4.21
C LEU A 230 6.07 9.52 -4.32
N THR A 231 6.78 9.38 -3.21
CA THR A 231 8.24 9.27 -3.24
C THR A 231 8.81 7.98 -2.64
N ILE A 232 7.95 7.10 -2.07
CA ILE A 232 8.42 5.84 -1.48
C ILE A 232 8.15 4.61 -2.37
N GLY A 233 7.20 4.74 -3.29
CA GLY A 233 6.68 3.59 -4.02
C GLY A 233 5.69 2.76 -3.17
N ARG A 234 5.22 1.65 -3.74
CA ARG A 234 4.22 0.79 -3.08
C ARG A 234 4.80 -0.01 -1.92
N GLU A 235 6.06 -0.41 -2.02
CA GLU A 235 6.74 -1.27 -1.04
C GLU A 235 8.02 -0.58 -0.58
N GLY A 236 7.94 0.23 0.44
CA GLY A 236 9.11 0.85 1.07
C GLY A 236 9.47 0.18 2.39
N ILE A 237 10.60 0.58 2.99
CA ILE A 237 10.96 0.20 4.35
C ILE A 237 9.89 0.71 5.31
N ASN A 238 9.16 -0.22 5.92
CA ASN A 238 7.87 0.02 6.56
C ASN A 238 7.81 -0.48 8.02
N PRO A 239 8.59 0.08 8.97
CA PRO A 239 8.46 -0.27 10.38
C PRO A 239 7.23 0.42 11.00
N GLN A 240 6.13 -0.32 11.16
CA GLN A 240 4.89 0.15 11.77
C GLN A 240 4.42 -0.78 12.92
N PRO A 241 5.22 -0.93 13.99
CA PRO A 241 4.97 -1.91 15.02
C PRO A 241 3.67 -1.70 15.79
N ASN A 242 3.28 -0.47 16.14
CA ASN A 242 2.04 -0.20 16.86
C ASN A 242 0.81 -0.41 15.97
N TYR A 243 0.88 0.02 14.71
CA TYR A 243 -0.21 -0.13 13.75
C TYR A 243 -0.54 -1.60 13.51
N TYR A 244 0.46 -2.41 13.22
CA TYR A 244 0.25 -3.84 12.96
C TYR A 244 -0.12 -4.63 14.22
N ALA A 245 0.42 -4.28 15.39
CA ALA A 245 -0.02 -4.87 16.65
C ALA A 245 -1.52 -4.63 16.92
N LYS A 246 -2.02 -3.43 16.62
CA LYS A 246 -3.44 -3.10 16.74
C LYS A 246 -4.30 -3.91 15.77
N ILE A 247 -3.88 -4.04 14.50
CA ILE A 247 -4.59 -4.83 13.51
C ILE A 247 -4.64 -6.31 13.95
N GLN A 248 -3.51 -6.86 14.35
CA GLN A 248 -3.40 -8.24 14.81
C GLN A 248 -4.38 -8.50 15.98
N ALA A 249 -4.35 -7.67 17.01
CA ALA A 249 -5.25 -7.78 18.16
C ALA A 249 -6.74 -7.74 17.78
N THR A 250 -7.11 -6.97 16.74
CA THR A 250 -8.49 -6.88 16.25
C THR A 250 -8.99 -8.22 15.70
N TYR A 251 -8.12 -9.00 15.06
CA TYR A 251 -8.52 -10.20 14.33
C TYR A 251 -8.23 -11.52 15.05
N VAL A 252 -7.43 -11.51 16.12
CA VAL A 252 -7.16 -12.68 16.95
C VAL A 252 -8.44 -13.45 17.37
N PRO A 253 -9.53 -12.79 17.81
CA PRO A 253 -10.73 -13.52 18.25
C PRO A 253 -11.44 -14.32 17.14
N PHE A 254 -11.13 -14.04 15.88
CA PHE A 254 -11.82 -14.62 14.73
C PHE A 254 -10.98 -15.62 13.94
N THR A 255 -9.70 -15.80 14.31
CA THR A 255 -8.75 -16.60 13.52
C THR A 255 -7.95 -17.55 14.40
N ASP A 256 -7.57 -18.71 13.84
CA ASP A 256 -6.68 -19.69 14.47
C ASP A 256 -5.20 -19.29 14.32
N GLY A 257 -4.93 -18.18 13.65
CA GLY A 257 -3.60 -17.64 13.42
C GLY A 257 -3.48 -16.92 12.10
N PHE A 258 -2.25 -16.72 11.66
CA PHE A 258 -1.93 -15.96 10.45
C PHE A 258 -0.76 -16.58 9.68
N VAL A 259 -0.73 -16.29 8.38
CA VAL A 259 0.48 -16.34 7.55
C VAL A 259 0.51 -15.05 6.76
N SER A 260 1.43 -14.13 7.05
CA SER A 260 1.45 -12.82 6.42
C SER A 260 1.95 -12.87 4.98
N TYR A 261 1.44 -11.97 4.14
CA TYR A 261 2.01 -11.70 2.84
C TYR A 261 3.30 -10.87 2.98
N SER A 262 4.36 -11.26 2.26
CA SER A 262 5.62 -10.51 2.22
C SER A 262 6.36 -10.72 0.90
N ASP A 263 6.78 -9.62 0.28
CA ASP A 263 7.57 -9.57 -0.97
C ASP A 263 8.98 -9.01 -0.75
N GLY A 264 9.55 -9.19 0.42
CA GLY A 264 10.91 -8.76 0.70
C GLY A 264 11.18 -8.51 2.18
N CYS A 265 12.42 -8.10 2.48
CA CYS A 265 12.86 -7.89 3.87
C CYS A 265 12.51 -6.50 4.43
N HIS A 266 11.93 -5.60 3.63
CA HIS A 266 11.60 -4.23 4.05
C HIS A 266 10.51 -4.16 5.15
N ASP A 267 9.75 -5.23 5.34
CA ASP A 267 8.76 -5.42 6.41
C ASP A 267 9.26 -6.29 7.59
N ASP A 268 10.57 -6.47 7.73
CA ASP A 268 11.20 -7.34 8.74
C ASP A 268 10.73 -7.07 10.17
N VAL A 269 10.65 -5.80 10.58
CA VAL A 269 10.11 -5.40 11.90
C VAL A 269 8.68 -5.88 12.10
N ASN A 270 7.85 -5.77 11.08
CA ASN A 270 6.42 -6.12 11.13
C ASN A 270 6.22 -7.63 11.30
N LYS A 271 7.06 -8.46 10.66
CA LYS A 271 7.04 -9.92 10.87
C LYS A 271 7.29 -10.31 12.32
N VAL A 272 8.28 -9.66 12.94
CA VAL A 272 8.60 -9.93 14.35
C VAL A 272 7.44 -9.51 15.27
N VAL A 273 6.82 -8.37 15.01
CA VAL A 273 5.63 -7.94 15.78
C VAL A 273 4.50 -8.97 15.66
N TRP A 274 4.17 -9.40 14.45
CA TRP A 274 3.11 -10.38 14.23
C TRP A 274 3.41 -11.71 14.92
N SER A 275 4.64 -12.22 14.82
CA SER A 275 5.02 -13.48 15.43
C SER A 275 4.98 -13.44 16.95
N MET A 276 5.56 -12.40 17.55
CA MET A 276 5.59 -12.27 19.01
C MET A 276 4.21 -11.99 19.61
N ARG A 277 3.38 -11.22 18.93
CA ARG A 277 1.98 -10.99 19.29
C ARG A 277 1.11 -12.23 19.07
N GLY A 278 1.46 -13.07 18.12
CA GLY A 278 0.81 -14.38 17.95
C GLY A 278 1.18 -15.39 19.03
N TRP A 279 2.33 -15.21 19.67
CA TRP A 279 2.72 -16.01 20.84
C TRP A 279 2.04 -15.50 22.11
N ASP A 280 2.06 -14.19 22.34
CA ASP A 280 1.47 -13.51 23.49
C ASP A 280 0.81 -12.21 22.97
N THR A 281 -0.53 -12.25 22.85
CA THR A 281 -1.32 -11.17 22.26
C THR A 281 -1.36 -9.91 23.11
N ASP A 282 -1.00 -9.99 24.39
CA ASP A 282 -0.93 -8.86 25.31
C ASP A 282 0.47 -8.26 25.44
N LYS A 283 1.48 -8.87 24.78
CA LYS A 283 2.86 -8.38 24.88
C LYS A 283 2.98 -6.94 24.35
N GLU A 284 3.60 -6.09 25.17
CA GLU A 284 3.80 -4.69 24.85
C GLU A 284 4.71 -4.49 23.63
N VAL A 285 4.31 -3.63 22.71
CA VAL A 285 5.03 -3.39 21.45
C VAL A 285 6.45 -2.90 21.71
N ARG A 286 6.65 -2.01 22.68
CA ARG A 286 7.98 -1.53 23.03
C ARG A 286 8.90 -2.65 23.51
N ASP A 287 8.38 -3.60 24.28
CA ASP A 287 9.18 -4.74 24.75
C ASP A 287 9.56 -5.66 23.59
N ILE A 288 8.66 -5.88 22.63
CA ILE A 288 8.98 -6.57 21.38
C ILE A 288 10.13 -5.88 20.65
N MET A 289 10.07 -4.56 20.51
CA MET A 289 11.13 -3.80 19.84
C MET A 289 12.46 -3.85 20.62
N VAL A 290 12.42 -3.85 21.94
CA VAL A 290 13.63 -4.00 22.77
C VAL A 290 14.25 -5.40 22.56
N GLU A 291 13.45 -6.45 22.48
CA GLU A 291 13.95 -7.81 22.21
C GLU A 291 14.55 -7.91 20.80
N TYR A 292 13.85 -7.37 19.77
CA TYR A 292 14.35 -7.27 18.41
C TYR A 292 15.70 -6.54 18.35
N CYS A 293 15.77 -5.35 18.92
CA CYS A 293 16.99 -4.55 18.89
C CYS A 293 18.11 -5.18 19.72
N ARG A 294 17.79 -5.86 20.83
CA ARG A 294 18.78 -6.59 21.62
C ARG A 294 19.42 -7.73 20.83
N PHE A 295 18.61 -8.47 20.10
CA PHE A 295 19.08 -9.59 19.32
C PHE A 295 19.95 -9.14 18.13
N PHE A 296 19.50 -8.16 17.37
CA PHE A 296 20.18 -7.75 16.13
C PHE A 296 21.26 -6.68 16.33
N PHE A 297 21.15 -5.83 17.34
CA PHE A 297 22.05 -4.68 17.53
C PHE A 297 22.87 -4.75 18.81
N GLY A 298 22.49 -5.58 19.78
CA GLY A 298 23.16 -5.75 21.07
C GLY A 298 22.45 -5.05 22.23
N ALA A 299 22.72 -5.57 23.44
CA ALA A 299 22.02 -5.16 24.64
C ALA A 299 22.20 -3.68 25.00
N GLU A 300 23.39 -3.13 24.71
CA GLU A 300 23.78 -1.76 25.09
C GLU A 300 23.03 -0.67 24.32
N VAL A 301 22.52 -0.99 23.12
CA VAL A 301 21.77 -0.03 22.27
C VAL A 301 20.29 -0.37 22.20
N ALA A 302 19.87 -1.54 22.67
CA ALA A 302 18.54 -2.11 22.46
C ALA A 302 17.39 -1.15 22.80
N GLY A 303 17.38 -0.57 24.00
CA GLY A 303 16.31 0.34 24.41
C GLY A 303 16.25 1.62 23.58
N LYS A 304 17.41 2.20 23.27
CA LYS A 304 17.49 3.41 22.43
C LYS A 304 17.05 3.11 20.99
N ALA A 305 17.47 2.00 20.42
CA ALA A 305 17.09 1.61 19.06
C ALA A 305 15.60 1.29 18.98
N ALA A 306 15.02 0.65 20.00
CA ALA A 306 13.57 0.40 20.08
C ALA A 306 12.78 1.72 20.06
N ASP A 307 13.16 2.69 20.90
CA ASP A 307 12.54 4.02 20.91
C ASP A 307 12.71 4.73 19.55
N GLY A 308 13.86 4.54 18.89
CA GLY A 308 14.11 5.03 17.54
C GLY A 308 13.20 4.41 16.48
N VAL A 309 12.92 3.11 16.54
CA VAL A 309 11.97 2.44 15.61
C VAL A 309 10.56 2.99 15.79
N LEU A 310 10.10 3.14 17.04
CA LEU A 310 8.79 3.73 17.34
C LEU A 310 8.69 5.19 16.89
N ALA A 311 9.80 5.95 16.96
CA ALA A 311 9.83 7.31 16.43
C ALA A 311 9.71 7.34 14.90
N LEU A 312 10.31 6.40 14.17
CA LEU A 312 10.16 6.29 12.72
C LEU A 312 8.71 6.02 12.29
N GLU A 313 7.97 5.18 13.04
CA GLU A 313 6.54 4.99 12.78
C GLU A 313 5.77 6.31 12.89
N ASN A 314 6.05 7.11 13.94
CA ASN A 314 5.40 8.39 14.16
C ASN A 314 5.75 9.46 13.11
N ASN A 315 6.84 9.32 12.37
CA ASN A 315 7.19 10.23 11.28
C ASN A 315 6.12 10.28 10.18
N TRP A 316 5.35 9.21 10.01
CA TRP A 316 4.30 9.14 8.99
C TRP A 316 2.95 9.67 9.47
N ALA A 317 2.86 10.19 10.67
CA ALA A 317 1.61 10.72 11.20
C ALA A 317 1.42 12.21 10.86
N GLY A 318 0.37 12.53 10.11
CA GLY A 318 -0.04 13.89 9.80
C GLY A 318 0.81 14.62 8.75
N PRO A 319 0.57 15.92 8.53
CA PRO A 319 1.28 16.70 7.52
C PRO A 319 2.79 16.76 7.78
N ILE A 320 3.57 16.39 6.80
CA ILE A 320 5.04 16.28 6.89
C ILE A 320 5.71 17.61 7.28
N VAL A 321 5.18 18.74 6.81
CA VAL A 321 5.72 20.08 7.12
C VAL A 321 5.53 20.44 8.57
N GLU A 322 4.46 20.00 9.20
CA GLU A 322 4.09 20.30 10.59
C GLU A 322 4.72 19.32 11.58
N ASN A 323 5.11 18.13 11.12
CA ASN A 323 5.69 17.10 11.98
C ASN A 323 7.17 17.39 12.31
N GLY A 324 7.42 18.19 13.35
CA GLY A 324 8.76 18.46 13.88
C GLY A 324 9.46 17.22 14.48
N GLY A 325 8.70 16.16 14.78
CA GLY A 325 9.24 14.88 15.27
C GLY A 325 10.20 14.22 14.29
N ILE A 326 10.01 14.45 12.98
CA ILE A 326 10.89 13.92 11.92
C ILE A 326 12.35 14.38 12.09
N GLU A 327 12.58 15.68 12.32
CA GLU A 327 13.94 16.21 12.54
C GLU A 327 14.53 15.70 13.87
N THR A 328 13.69 15.51 14.88
CA THR A 328 14.11 14.94 16.17
C THR A 328 14.51 13.47 16.02
N ALA A 329 13.69 12.66 15.37
CA ALA A 329 13.98 11.26 15.08
C ALA A 329 15.25 11.12 14.24
N PHE A 330 15.42 11.97 13.23
CA PHE A 330 16.62 12.01 12.41
C PHE A 330 17.89 12.31 13.22
N SER A 331 17.87 13.37 14.03
CA SER A 331 19.02 13.73 14.89
C SER A 331 19.36 12.61 15.86
N TYR A 332 18.34 11.92 16.38
CA TYR A 332 18.51 10.78 17.26
C TYR A 332 19.18 9.59 16.54
N TRP A 333 18.71 9.22 15.34
CA TRP A 333 19.31 8.16 14.53
C TRP A 333 20.74 8.49 14.09
N GLN A 334 21.01 9.75 13.71
CA GLN A 334 22.37 10.20 13.39
C GLN A 334 23.32 10.09 14.58
N GLN A 335 22.85 10.39 15.80
CA GLN A 335 23.66 10.24 17.00
C GLN A 335 23.93 8.75 17.26
N MET A 336 22.92 7.90 17.17
CA MET A 336 23.08 6.46 17.34
C MET A 336 24.04 5.86 16.28
N GLU A 337 23.99 6.34 15.04
CA GLU A 337 24.91 5.92 13.97
C GLU A 337 26.37 6.25 14.32
N ARG A 338 26.63 7.47 14.79
CA ARG A 338 27.96 7.89 15.24
C ARG A 338 28.47 7.08 16.43
N ASP A 339 27.61 6.81 17.38
CA ASP A 339 27.95 6.12 18.63
C ASP A 339 28.16 4.61 18.45
N ASN A 340 27.64 4.04 17.35
CA ASN A 340 27.64 2.59 17.09
C ASN A 340 28.22 2.19 15.73
N PRO A 341 29.48 2.57 15.39
CA PRO A 341 30.06 2.31 14.07
C PRO A 341 30.17 0.80 13.76
N ARG A 342 30.15 -0.07 14.76
CA ARG A 342 30.12 -1.53 14.61
C ARG A 342 28.85 -2.06 13.90
N LEU A 343 27.77 -1.27 13.91
CA LEU A 343 26.50 -1.61 13.26
C LEU A 343 26.42 -1.17 11.80
N ALA A 344 27.44 -0.46 11.28
CA ALA A 344 27.43 0.06 9.92
C ALA A 344 27.19 -1.02 8.84
N GLY A 345 27.66 -2.27 9.07
CA GLY A 345 27.45 -3.39 8.17
C GLY A 345 26.19 -4.24 8.49
N ASN A 346 25.37 -3.86 9.45
CA ASN A 346 24.14 -4.58 9.78
C ASN A 346 23.00 -4.09 8.90
N TRP A 347 22.46 -4.93 8.01
CA TRP A 347 21.45 -4.52 7.04
C TRP A 347 20.14 -4.04 7.67
N ARG A 348 19.72 -4.58 8.82
CA ARG A 348 18.54 -4.11 9.55
C ARG A 348 18.74 -2.71 10.11
N TRP A 349 19.94 -2.46 10.64
CA TRP A 349 20.33 -1.13 11.07
C TRP A 349 20.36 -0.14 9.91
N GLN A 350 20.96 -0.54 8.79
CA GLN A 350 21.02 0.28 7.58
C GLN A 350 19.62 0.66 7.06
N MET A 351 18.66 -0.26 7.07
CA MET A 351 17.27 0.04 6.67
C MET A 351 16.62 1.10 7.58
N LEU A 352 16.81 1.00 8.90
CA LEU A 352 16.22 1.95 9.84
C LEU A 352 16.87 3.35 9.71
N VAL A 353 18.18 3.40 9.55
CA VAL A 353 18.91 4.66 9.30
C VAL A 353 18.50 5.25 7.95
N LEU A 354 18.45 4.45 6.89
CA LEU A 354 17.95 4.88 5.57
C LEU A 354 16.57 5.53 5.68
N ARG A 355 15.67 4.94 6.47
CA ARG A 355 14.32 5.48 6.68
C ARG A 355 14.37 6.85 7.38
N ALA A 356 15.23 7.06 8.37
CA ALA A 356 15.40 8.35 9.02
C ALA A 356 15.90 9.44 8.06
N TYR A 357 16.88 9.11 7.21
CA TYR A 357 17.38 10.01 6.17
C TYR A 357 16.31 10.34 5.13
N TYR A 358 15.56 9.34 4.69
CA TYR A 358 14.50 9.50 3.69
C TYR A 358 13.37 10.42 4.21
N ASP A 359 12.85 10.16 5.40
CA ASP A 359 11.75 10.96 5.97
C ASP A 359 12.14 12.44 6.06
N THR A 360 13.36 12.72 6.52
CA THR A 360 13.87 14.09 6.66
C THR A 360 14.13 14.75 5.31
N TYR A 361 14.67 13.99 4.36
CA TYR A 361 14.88 14.47 2.99
C TYR A 361 13.56 14.92 2.37
N GLN A 362 12.50 14.09 2.45
CA GLN A 362 11.19 14.42 1.90
C GLN A 362 10.57 15.64 2.62
N ARG A 363 10.71 15.74 3.95
CA ARG A 363 10.23 16.92 4.68
C ARG A 363 10.88 18.21 4.20
N ARG A 364 12.21 18.22 4.09
CA ARG A 364 12.96 19.42 3.66
C ARG A 364 12.63 19.79 2.21
N ARG A 365 12.47 18.79 1.33
CA ARG A 365 12.00 19.00 -0.03
C ARG A 365 10.59 19.60 -0.08
N LYS A 366 9.63 19.01 0.65
CA LYS A 366 8.25 19.49 0.67
C LYS A 366 8.16 20.95 1.13
N ILE A 367 8.88 21.32 2.17
CA ILE A 367 8.94 22.72 2.66
C ILE A 367 9.48 23.64 1.55
N TYR A 368 10.56 23.25 0.90
CA TYR A 368 11.19 24.05 -0.15
C TYR A 368 10.30 24.16 -1.39
N GLU A 369 9.84 23.03 -1.92
CA GLU A 369 9.05 22.98 -3.15
C GLU A 369 7.68 23.67 -2.99
N ARG A 370 7.06 23.57 -1.82
CA ARG A 370 5.86 24.35 -1.46
C ARG A 370 6.15 25.86 -1.44
N GLY A 371 7.32 26.24 -0.94
CA GLY A 371 7.76 27.65 -0.97
C GLY A 371 7.88 28.19 -2.40
N LEU A 372 8.43 27.38 -3.32
CA LEU A 372 8.53 27.73 -4.73
C LEU A 372 7.14 27.85 -5.37
N GLU A 373 6.21 26.95 -5.06
CA GLU A 373 4.84 27.02 -5.60
C GLU A 373 4.11 28.29 -5.17
N LYS A 374 4.26 28.69 -3.90
CA LYS A 374 3.71 29.98 -3.43
C LYS A 374 4.29 31.16 -4.19
N GLN A 375 5.60 31.18 -4.46
CA GLN A 375 6.24 32.24 -5.25
C GLN A 375 5.75 32.24 -6.71
N ALA A 376 5.57 31.07 -7.32
CA ALA A 376 5.02 30.95 -8.66
C ALA A 376 3.59 31.50 -8.74
N ASN A 377 2.75 31.23 -7.75
CA ASN A 377 1.40 31.79 -7.67
C ASN A 377 1.41 33.32 -7.54
N LEU A 378 2.40 33.93 -6.85
CA LEU A 378 2.58 35.37 -6.82
C LEU A 378 2.99 35.93 -8.19
N ALA A 379 3.86 35.24 -8.93
CA ALA A 379 4.20 35.64 -10.30
C ALA A 379 2.98 35.58 -11.22
N LEU A 380 2.13 34.57 -11.11
CA LEU A 380 0.88 34.47 -11.86
C LEU A 380 -0.10 35.60 -11.52
N ALA A 381 -0.11 36.11 -10.27
CA ALA A 381 -0.95 37.24 -9.90
C ALA A 381 -0.62 38.54 -10.70
N GLU A 382 0.62 38.64 -11.16
CA GLU A 382 1.09 39.78 -11.96
C GLU A 382 0.80 39.64 -13.48
N ALA A 383 0.11 38.58 -13.91
CA ALA A 383 -0.14 38.28 -15.32
C ALA A 383 -0.84 39.45 -16.07
N GLY A 384 -1.75 40.15 -15.39
CA GLY A 384 -2.45 41.34 -15.97
C GLY A 384 -1.51 42.53 -16.25
N SER A 385 -0.43 42.67 -15.48
CA SER A 385 0.53 43.77 -15.62
C SER A 385 1.72 43.43 -16.52
N MET A 386 2.18 42.19 -16.52
CA MET A 386 3.38 41.78 -17.26
C MET A 386 3.09 40.97 -18.54
N GLY A 387 1.83 40.60 -18.76
CA GLY A 387 1.39 39.72 -19.84
C GLY A 387 1.42 38.23 -19.45
N THR A 388 0.43 37.47 -19.94
CA THR A 388 0.21 36.06 -19.54
C THR A 388 1.40 35.17 -19.88
N GLY A 389 2.00 35.32 -21.06
CA GLY A 389 3.17 34.52 -21.47
C GLY A 389 4.35 34.66 -20.50
N LYS A 390 4.71 35.91 -20.18
CA LYS A 390 5.82 36.19 -19.27
C LYS A 390 5.55 35.69 -17.86
N ALA A 391 4.30 35.83 -17.37
CA ALA A 391 3.92 35.32 -16.04
C ALA A 391 4.02 33.77 -15.95
N MET A 392 3.60 33.06 -17.00
CA MET A 392 3.74 31.60 -17.10
C MET A 392 5.21 31.18 -17.13
N ASP A 393 6.05 31.83 -17.95
CA ASP A 393 7.49 31.55 -18.03
C ASP A 393 8.18 31.74 -16.66
N GLU A 394 7.87 32.84 -15.97
CA GLU A 394 8.41 33.15 -14.66
C GLU A 394 7.94 32.13 -13.60
N ALA A 395 6.68 31.78 -13.59
CA ALA A 395 6.14 30.77 -12.68
C ALA A 395 6.80 29.41 -12.88
N LEU A 396 6.97 28.94 -14.14
CA LEU A 396 7.69 27.70 -14.42
C LEU A 396 9.16 27.77 -14.03
N ALA A 397 9.83 28.89 -14.30
CA ALA A 397 11.23 29.07 -13.89
C ALA A 397 11.39 28.98 -12.35
N ILE A 398 10.40 29.48 -11.60
CA ILE A 398 10.39 29.39 -10.14
C ILE A 398 10.19 27.94 -9.67
N VAL A 399 9.13 27.25 -10.10
CA VAL A 399 8.86 25.88 -9.60
C VAL A 399 9.94 24.89 -10.02
N ASN A 400 10.56 25.08 -11.17
CA ASN A 400 11.65 24.24 -11.68
C ASN A 400 12.99 24.46 -10.95
N GLN A 401 13.09 25.45 -10.05
CA GLN A 401 14.24 25.54 -9.15
C GLN A 401 14.38 24.31 -8.24
N ALA A 402 13.30 23.59 -8.02
CA ALA A 402 13.35 22.30 -7.31
C ALA A 402 14.37 21.32 -7.91
N ASP A 403 14.48 21.29 -9.24
CA ASP A 403 15.44 20.43 -9.94
C ASP A 403 16.78 21.16 -10.22
N ALA A 404 16.74 22.47 -10.52
CA ALA A 404 17.94 23.24 -10.83
C ALA A 404 18.81 23.54 -9.59
N LYS A 405 18.18 23.64 -8.42
CA LYS A 405 18.83 23.94 -7.12
C LYS A 405 18.25 23.08 -6.01
N PRO A 406 18.39 21.74 -6.09
CA PRO A 406 17.79 20.84 -5.14
C PRO A 406 18.38 21.03 -3.73
N VAL A 407 17.51 20.88 -2.71
CA VAL A 407 17.90 21.01 -1.29
C VAL A 407 18.34 19.66 -0.71
N ALA A 408 19.02 19.69 0.45
CA ALA A 408 19.38 18.51 1.26
C ALA A 408 20.09 17.39 0.46
N GLN A 409 20.99 17.77 -0.45
CA GLN A 409 21.69 16.82 -1.32
C GLN A 409 22.64 15.91 -0.54
N ASP A 410 23.12 16.33 0.60
CA ASP A 410 23.86 15.51 1.57
C ASP A 410 23.02 14.34 2.09
N LEU A 411 21.74 14.55 2.37
CA LEU A 411 20.80 13.48 2.78
C LEU A 411 20.51 12.53 1.62
N HIS A 412 20.31 13.08 0.41
CA HIS A 412 20.10 12.26 -0.79
C HIS A 412 21.30 11.34 -1.05
N ALA A 413 22.53 11.87 -0.95
CA ALA A 413 23.73 11.06 -1.10
C ALA A 413 23.81 9.92 -0.06
N ARG A 414 23.36 10.14 1.16
CA ARG A 414 23.30 9.10 2.19
C ARG A 414 22.21 8.05 1.89
N ILE A 415 21.07 8.47 1.36
CA ILE A 415 20.03 7.53 0.89
C ILE A 415 20.58 6.61 -0.18
N VAL A 416 21.25 7.17 -1.21
CA VAL A 416 21.89 6.38 -2.28
C VAL A 416 22.93 5.43 -1.71
N HIS A 417 23.79 5.90 -0.80
CA HIS A 417 24.80 5.08 -0.13
C HIS A 417 24.19 3.86 0.56
N TYR A 418 23.13 4.04 1.38
CA TYR A 418 22.50 2.92 2.07
C TYR A 418 21.79 1.96 1.11
N CYS A 419 21.21 2.46 0.02
CA CYS A 419 20.66 1.60 -1.03
C CYS A 419 21.76 0.74 -1.68
N ASP A 420 22.95 1.30 -1.93
CA ASP A 420 24.11 0.55 -2.44
C ASP A 420 24.56 -0.53 -1.45
N GLU A 421 24.71 -0.19 -0.17
CA GLU A 421 25.11 -1.13 0.88
C GLU A 421 24.11 -2.29 1.02
N LEU A 422 22.81 -2.00 1.02
CA LEU A 422 21.75 -2.99 1.11
C LEU A 422 21.68 -3.90 -0.13
N PHE A 423 21.94 -3.35 -1.32
CA PHE A 423 22.03 -4.17 -2.52
C PHE A 423 23.22 -5.14 -2.45
N HIS A 424 24.39 -4.67 -2.03
CA HIS A 424 25.59 -5.51 -1.94
C HIS A 424 25.52 -6.56 -0.82
N SER A 425 24.86 -6.26 0.29
CA SER A 425 24.79 -7.16 1.46
C SER A 425 23.68 -8.20 1.37
N ILE A 426 22.47 -7.79 0.97
CA ILE A 426 21.27 -8.64 0.98
C ILE A 426 20.50 -8.67 -0.34
N GLY A 427 21.05 -8.08 -1.41
CA GLY A 427 20.39 -8.06 -2.71
C GLY A 427 19.12 -7.22 -2.78
N LEU A 428 18.93 -6.25 -1.85
CA LEU A 428 17.77 -5.37 -1.86
C LEU A 428 17.80 -4.43 -3.07
N GLN A 429 16.83 -4.57 -3.97
CA GLN A 429 16.79 -3.88 -5.25
C GLN A 429 15.93 -2.63 -5.13
N THR A 430 16.54 -1.49 -4.93
CA THR A 430 15.87 -0.20 -4.71
C THR A 430 15.78 0.68 -5.96
N SER A 431 16.07 0.14 -7.15
CA SER A 431 15.94 0.84 -8.44
C SER A 431 15.90 -0.16 -9.60
N VAL A 432 15.04 0.10 -10.57
CA VAL A 432 15.00 -0.67 -11.83
C VAL A 432 16.25 -0.40 -12.67
N PRO A 433 16.61 0.85 -13.04
CA PRO A 433 17.77 1.10 -13.89
C PRO A 433 19.10 0.80 -13.22
N LYS A 434 19.21 0.96 -11.90
CA LYS A 434 20.49 0.81 -11.20
C LYS A 434 20.75 -0.63 -10.75
N TYR A 435 19.73 -1.32 -10.22
CA TYR A 435 19.89 -2.65 -9.62
C TYR A 435 19.09 -3.73 -10.32
N GLN A 436 18.47 -3.42 -11.46
CA GLN A 436 17.71 -4.37 -12.27
C GLN A 436 16.56 -5.03 -11.48
N ALA A 437 15.87 -4.25 -10.62
CA ALA A 437 14.64 -4.68 -10.01
C ALA A 437 13.62 -5.06 -11.10
N SER A 438 12.79 -6.06 -10.85
CA SER A 438 11.82 -6.55 -11.84
C SER A 438 10.69 -5.57 -12.11
N ASN A 439 10.38 -4.71 -11.15
CA ASN A 439 9.29 -3.74 -11.23
C ASN A 439 9.54 -2.55 -10.29
N SER A 440 9.34 -1.33 -10.79
CA SER A 440 9.52 -0.09 -10.02
C SER A 440 8.63 -0.01 -8.77
N GLN A 441 7.46 -0.63 -8.79
CA GLN A 441 6.53 -0.65 -7.63
C GLN A 441 7.08 -1.43 -6.43
N ARG A 442 8.03 -2.33 -6.63
CA ARG A 442 8.50 -3.30 -5.66
C ARG A 442 9.72 -2.81 -4.86
N GLY A 443 9.56 -1.73 -4.10
CA GLY A 443 10.60 -1.22 -3.21
C GLY A 443 11.65 -0.33 -3.88
N CYS A 444 11.41 0.15 -5.10
CA CYS A 444 12.37 0.97 -5.85
C CYS A 444 12.36 2.44 -5.42
N ILE A 445 12.68 2.70 -4.17
CA ILE A 445 12.67 4.05 -3.59
C ILE A 445 13.51 5.06 -4.40
N LEU A 446 14.64 4.65 -4.98
CA LEU A 446 15.50 5.56 -5.74
C LEU A 446 14.85 6.03 -7.06
N ASP A 447 13.87 5.29 -7.59
CA ASP A 447 13.17 5.67 -8.81
C ASP A 447 12.09 6.74 -8.53
N PHE A 448 11.69 6.93 -7.27
CA PHE A 448 10.63 7.85 -6.85
C PHE A 448 11.10 8.95 -5.89
N VAL A 449 12.22 8.79 -5.22
CA VAL A 449 12.70 9.67 -4.14
C VAL A 449 12.75 11.15 -4.52
N ASN A 450 12.95 11.46 -5.80
CA ASN A 450 12.99 12.82 -6.35
C ASN A 450 11.73 13.22 -7.13
N TYR A 451 10.64 12.43 -7.02
CA TYR A 451 9.38 12.78 -7.65
C TYR A 451 8.91 14.18 -7.21
N PRO A 452 8.28 14.99 -8.10
CA PRO A 452 7.87 16.35 -7.75
C PRO A 452 6.97 16.42 -6.52
N LEU A 453 7.28 17.35 -5.61
CA LEU A 453 6.45 17.68 -4.45
C LEU A 453 5.76 19.04 -4.59
N ASN A 454 5.84 19.65 -5.76
CA ASN A 454 5.05 20.78 -6.22
C ASN A 454 4.35 20.43 -7.54
N ASN A 455 3.46 21.31 -8.01
CA ASN A 455 2.64 21.05 -9.18
C ASN A 455 3.30 21.42 -10.52
N ARG A 456 4.66 21.41 -10.64
CA ARG A 456 5.38 21.88 -11.85
C ARG A 456 4.93 21.17 -13.14
N TRP A 457 4.74 19.87 -13.12
CA TRP A 457 4.30 19.12 -14.30
C TRP A 457 2.85 19.40 -14.68
N TRP A 458 1.98 19.59 -13.69
CA TRP A 458 0.61 20.02 -13.94
C TRP A 458 0.56 21.45 -14.51
N LEU A 459 1.39 22.36 -14.00
CA LEU A 459 1.50 23.74 -14.49
C LEU A 459 2.00 23.79 -15.94
N GLU A 460 2.99 22.95 -16.32
CA GLU A 460 3.45 22.83 -17.70
C GLU A 460 2.29 22.51 -18.65
N ASP A 461 1.48 21.49 -18.32
CA ASP A 461 0.34 21.07 -19.14
C ASP A 461 -0.78 22.13 -19.18
N GLU A 462 -1.06 22.78 -18.05
CA GLU A 462 -2.05 23.84 -17.99
C GLU A 462 -1.60 25.08 -18.80
N PHE A 463 -0.35 25.47 -18.71
CA PHE A 463 0.19 26.62 -19.47
C PHE A 463 0.25 26.32 -20.97
N GLU A 464 0.48 25.09 -21.37
CA GLU A 464 0.34 24.70 -22.78
C GLU A 464 -1.10 24.88 -23.25
N LYS A 465 -2.10 24.53 -22.45
CA LYS A 465 -3.52 24.78 -22.77
C LYS A 465 -3.84 26.27 -22.82
N VAL A 466 -3.36 27.04 -21.84
CA VAL A 466 -3.55 28.50 -21.79
C VAL A 466 -2.95 29.18 -23.03
N SER A 467 -1.74 28.78 -23.45
CA SER A 467 -1.05 29.34 -24.60
C SER A 467 -1.86 29.23 -25.90
N LYS A 468 -2.71 28.20 -26.00
CA LYS A 468 -3.56 27.91 -27.17
C LYS A 468 -4.91 28.64 -27.16
N MET A 469 -5.25 29.38 -26.08
CA MET A 469 -6.50 30.16 -25.99
C MET A 469 -6.51 31.38 -26.92
N GLY A 470 -7.70 31.76 -27.36
CA GLY A 470 -7.85 32.73 -28.42
C GLY A 470 -7.63 34.21 -28.03
N SER A 471 -7.93 34.56 -26.77
CA SER A 471 -7.82 35.94 -26.30
C SER A 471 -6.99 36.04 -25.03
N GLU A 472 -6.39 37.20 -24.79
CA GLU A 472 -5.65 37.49 -23.57
C GLU A 472 -6.57 37.49 -22.33
N GLU A 473 -7.83 37.86 -22.48
CA GLU A 473 -8.83 37.84 -21.43
C GLU A 473 -9.13 36.41 -20.96
N GLU A 474 -9.38 35.48 -21.89
CA GLU A 474 -9.55 34.04 -21.57
C GLU A 474 -8.32 33.46 -20.87
N LYS A 475 -7.12 33.86 -21.31
CA LYS A 475 -5.87 33.41 -20.66
C LYS A 475 -5.76 33.92 -19.24
N LEU A 476 -6.04 35.19 -18.99
CA LEU A 476 -6.02 35.79 -17.66
C LEU A 476 -7.03 35.12 -16.73
N GLU A 477 -8.26 34.90 -17.19
CA GLU A 477 -9.27 34.18 -16.41
C GLU A 477 -8.81 32.75 -16.05
N ARG A 478 -8.20 32.03 -16.99
CA ARG A 478 -7.70 30.68 -16.72
C ARG A 478 -6.52 30.69 -15.75
N LEU A 479 -5.59 31.64 -15.90
CA LEU A 479 -4.46 31.77 -14.97
C LEU A 479 -4.93 32.10 -13.54
N GLU A 480 -5.99 32.91 -13.41
CA GLU A 480 -6.60 33.20 -12.12
C GLU A 480 -7.17 31.92 -11.47
N VAL A 481 -7.87 31.09 -12.25
CA VAL A 481 -8.36 29.78 -11.78
C VAL A 481 -7.20 28.87 -11.34
N ILE A 482 -6.10 28.81 -12.10
CA ILE A 482 -4.92 28.02 -11.77
C ILE A 482 -4.29 28.51 -10.47
N ARG A 483 -4.10 29.83 -10.36
CA ARG A 483 -3.47 30.48 -9.19
C ARG A 483 -4.27 30.27 -7.90
N THR A 484 -5.61 30.33 -8.01
CA THR A 484 -6.55 30.23 -6.88
C THR A 484 -7.16 28.84 -6.73
N TRP A 485 -6.56 27.82 -7.33
CA TRP A 485 -7.11 26.46 -7.37
C TRP A 485 -7.49 25.94 -5.98
N GLU A 486 -6.63 26.15 -5.01
CA GLU A 486 -6.84 25.71 -3.62
C GLU A 486 -7.47 26.80 -2.71
N ASP A 487 -7.64 28.02 -3.22
CA ASP A 487 -8.28 29.14 -2.52
C ASP A 487 -9.44 29.70 -3.34
N PRO A 488 -10.61 29.06 -3.31
CA PRO A 488 -11.78 29.54 -4.07
C PRO A 488 -12.42 30.81 -3.50
N GLY A 489 -11.81 31.45 -2.50
CA GLY A 489 -12.28 32.69 -1.89
C GLY A 489 -13.25 32.50 -0.73
N GLN A 490 -13.59 33.62 -0.10
CA GLN A 490 -14.36 33.63 1.15
C GLN A 490 -15.77 33.06 0.98
N GLY A 491 -16.14 32.13 1.86
CA GLY A 491 -17.45 31.47 1.88
C GLY A 491 -17.54 30.26 0.94
N ASN A 492 -16.44 29.94 0.27
CA ASN A 492 -16.25 28.74 -0.49
C ASN A 492 -15.29 27.80 0.23
N TYR A 493 -15.30 26.54 -0.13
CA TYR A 493 -14.47 25.50 0.47
C TYR A 493 -13.73 24.74 -0.61
N TYR A 494 -12.50 24.32 -0.30
CA TYR A 494 -11.68 23.43 -1.11
C TYR A 494 -11.12 22.31 -0.25
N ASP A 495 -11.16 21.09 -0.78
CA ASP A 495 -10.55 19.92 -0.17
C ASP A 495 -9.90 19.05 -1.28
N ASN A 496 -8.64 18.68 -1.08
CA ASN A 496 -8.02 17.59 -1.83
C ASN A 496 -8.17 16.31 -1.01
N VAL A 497 -8.90 15.33 -1.55
CA VAL A 497 -9.29 14.13 -0.79
C VAL A 497 -8.12 13.21 -0.45
N SER A 498 -6.99 13.36 -1.12
CA SER A 498 -5.78 12.57 -0.90
C SER A 498 -4.64 13.34 -0.23
N ASN A 499 -4.87 14.59 0.15
CA ASN A 499 -3.86 15.41 0.80
C ASN A 499 -4.33 15.86 2.18
N ILE A 500 -3.76 15.26 3.21
CA ILE A 500 -4.09 15.54 4.61
C ILE A 500 -3.86 17.02 5.00
N GLU A 501 -3.00 17.73 4.28
CA GLU A 501 -2.70 19.14 4.52
C GLU A 501 -3.79 20.08 3.98
N THR A 502 -4.39 19.73 2.84
CA THR A 502 -5.37 20.56 2.10
C THR A 502 -6.75 19.92 1.99
N GLY A 503 -7.01 18.88 2.75
CA GLY A 503 -8.30 18.20 2.85
C GLY A 503 -8.85 18.18 4.28
N PRO A 504 -8.99 19.33 4.98
CA PRO A 504 -9.33 19.32 6.41
C PRO A 504 -10.73 18.79 6.73
N ARG A 505 -11.61 18.69 5.75
CA ARG A 505 -12.99 18.20 5.90
C ARG A 505 -13.14 16.73 5.49
N VAL A 506 -12.07 16.12 4.99
CA VAL A 506 -12.07 14.69 4.63
C VAL A 506 -11.98 13.86 5.91
N LEU A 507 -13.03 13.10 6.21
CA LEU A 507 -13.09 12.25 7.39
C LEU A 507 -12.56 10.85 7.11
N THR A 508 -12.68 10.42 5.88
CA THR A 508 -12.25 9.08 5.48
C THR A 508 -10.76 9.06 5.27
N ASN A 509 -10.13 8.10 5.88
CA ASN A 509 -8.76 7.79 5.58
C ASN A 509 -8.69 7.18 4.18
N VAL A 510 -8.16 7.94 3.24
CA VAL A 510 -8.09 7.52 1.84
C VAL A 510 -6.79 6.78 1.61
N TYR A 511 -6.88 5.51 1.38
CA TYR A 511 -5.74 4.61 1.33
C TYR A 511 -5.04 4.59 -0.02
N ASP A 512 -5.78 4.61 -1.11
CA ASP A 512 -5.25 4.57 -2.47
C ASP A 512 -5.18 5.97 -3.10
N ALA A 513 -4.65 6.92 -2.35
CA ALA A 513 -4.52 8.29 -2.79
C ALA A 513 -3.63 8.45 -4.02
N CYS A 514 -2.66 7.57 -4.18
CA CYS A 514 -1.75 7.56 -5.30
C CYS A 514 -1.72 6.17 -5.92
N ASP A 515 -2.23 6.04 -7.12
CA ASP A 515 -2.03 4.84 -7.91
C ASP A 515 -0.62 4.83 -8.49
N VAL A 516 0.21 3.85 -8.09
CA VAL A 516 1.57 3.73 -8.63
C VAL A 516 1.60 3.49 -10.15
N ALA A 517 0.57 2.87 -10.72
CA ALA A 517 0.39 2.80 -12.17
C ALA A 517 0.24 4.18 -12.84
N TRP A 518 -0.06 5.19 -12.04
CA TRP A 518 -0.13 6.57 -12.45
C TRP A 518 1.20 7.08 -13.03
N TRP A 519 2.35 6.72 -12.45
CA TRP A 519 3.65 7.06 -13.01
C TRP A 519 3.90 6.40 -14.36
N GLU A 520 3.43 5.18 -14.54
CA GLU A 520 3.61 4.40 -15.77
C GLU A 520 2.68 4.88 -16.90
N SER A 521 1.47 5.32 -16.56
CA SER A 521 0.45 5.73 -17.52
C SER A 521 0.46 7.23 -17.88
N GLY A 522 1.36 8.01 -17.30
CA GLY A 522 1.46 9.46 -17.54
C GLY A 522 0.45 10.31 -16.76
N PHE A 523 -0.34 9.72 -15.86
CA PHE A 523 -1.26 10.45 -14.99
C PHE A 523 -0.56 11.30 -13.93
N SER A 524 0.73 11.08 -13.76
CA SER A 524 1.61 11.84 -12.88
C SER A 524 1.63 13.34 -13.14
N ARG A 525 1.15 13.78 -14.29
CA ARG A 525 1.01 15.20 -14.63
C ARG A 525 -0.32 15.80 -14.14
N ALA A 526 -1.27 14.99 -13.70
CA ALA A 526 -2.48 15.46 -13.04
C ALA A 526 -2.21 15.79 -11.57
N ARG A 527 -3.09 16.56 -10.95
CA ARG A 527 -3.09 16.70 -9.49
C ARG A 527 -3.46 15.37 -8.85
N LEU A 528 -2.91 15.09 -7.67
CA LEU A 528 -3.16 13.83 -6.97
C LEU A 528 -4.65 13.56 -6.76
N SER A 529 -5.03 12.32 -6.98
CA SER A 529 -6.40 11.85 -6.80
C SER A 529 -6.48 10.59 -5.95
N SER A 530 -7.62 10.44 -5.29
CA SER A 530 -7.95 9.26 -4.52
C SER A 530 -8.74 8.27 -5.35
N GLN A 531 -8.49 7.01 -5.17
CA GLN A 531 -9.23 5.95 -5.80
C GLN A 531 -10.44 5.55 -4.94
N LEU A 532 -11.63 5.48 -5.54
CA LEU A 532 -12.83 4.94 -4.91
C LEU A 532 -12.77 3.42 -4.87
N PHE A 533 -12.09 2.87 -3.89
CA PHE A 533 -11.77 1.46 -3.85
C PHE A 533 -12.46 0.71 -2.71
N GLN A 534 -11.85 0.62 -1.54
CA GLN A 534 -12.42 -0.08 -0.38
C GLN A 534 -13.26 0.85 0.47
N VAL A 535 -12.86 2.11 0.54
CA VAL A 535 -13.49 3.12 1.37
C VAL A 535 -13.82 4.33 0.52
N GLU A 536 -15.07 4.71 0.46
CA GLU A 536 -15.52 5.88 -0.27
C GLU A 536 -15.16 7.16 0.49
N PRO A 537 -14.69 8.22 -0.20
CA PRO A 537 -14.43 9.51 0.44
C PRO A 537 -15.68 10.09 1.11
N VAL A 538 -15.52 10.52 2.35
CA VAL A 538 -16.55 11.21 3.15
C VAL A 538 -16.02 12.56 3.58
N LEU A 539 -16.76 13.63 3.29
CA LEU A 539 -16.43 14.98 3.72
C LEU A 539 -17.59 15.56 4.54
N GLU A 540 -17.26 16.37 5.54
CA GLU A 540 -18.25 17.10 6.32
C GLU A 540 -17.98 18.61 6.27
N TYR A 541 -19.03 19.37 5.98
CA TYR A 541 -19.04 20.81 5.93
C TYR A 541 -19.91 21.37 7.04
N GLU A 542 -19.40 22.40 7.72
CA GLU A 542 -20.11 23.11 8.78
C GLU A 542 -20.08 24.62 8.52
N ASN A 543 -20.94 25.35 9.20
CA ASN A 543 -21.05 26.80 9.09
C ASN A 543 -21.43 27.29 7.68
N LEU A 544 -22.22 26.48 6.95
CA LEU A 544 -22.76 26.87 5.65
C LEU A 544 -23.80 27.98 5.84
N ASP A 545 -23.86 28.93 4.89
CA ASP A 545 -24.93 29.93 4.86
C ASP A 545 -26.25 29.25 4.51
N PHE A 546 -27.21 29.25 5.43
CA PHE A 546 -28.55 28.66 5.23
C PHE A 546 -29.36 29.30 4.09
N ASN A 547 -28.98 30.53 3.67
CA ASN A 547 -29.51 31.20 2.49
C ASN A 547 -28.68 30.94 1.22
N GLY A 548 -27.51 30.38 1.38
CA GLY A 548 -26.55 30.09 0.30
C GLY A 548 -27.13 29.18 -0.78
N ARG A 549 -26.59 29.35 -1.99
CA ARG A 549 -26.84 28.44 -3.13
C ARG A 549 -25.50 27.82 -3.51
N TYR A 550 -25.36 26.55 -3.30
CA TYR A 550 -24.10 25.88 -3.47
C TYR A 550 -24.05 25.02 -4.73
N ILE A 551 -22.90 25.04 -5.38
CA ILE A 551 -22.49 24.07 -6.40
C ILE A 551 -21.34 23.23 -5.80
N LEU A 552 -21.47 21.92 -5.89
CA LEU A 552 -20.37 21.00 -5.69
C LEU A 552 -19.65 20.83 -7.03
N ARG A 553 -18.36 21.13 -7.06
CA ARG A 553 -17.47 20.86 -8.19
C ARG A 553 -16.45 19.81 -7.79
N VAL A 554 -16.18 18.86 -8.67
CA VAL A 554 -15.26 17.74 -8.39
C VAL A 554 -14.37 17.52 -9.60
N THR A 555 -13.08 17.23 -9.35
CA THR A 555 -12.16 16.67 -10.36
C THR A 555 -11.74 15.24 -10.00
N GLY A 556 -10.97 14.64 -10.86
CA GLY A 556 -10.47 13.28 -10.78
C GLY A 556 -10.50 12.63 -12.15
N MET A 557 -10.93 11.38 -12.21
CA MET A 557 -11.09 10.61 -13.44
C MET A 557 -12.27 9.63 -13.30
N GLY A 558 -12.96 9.33 -14.40
CA GLY A 558 -14.07 8.37 -14.39
C GLY A 558 -15.33 8.90 -13.69
N GLU A 559 -16.00 8.07 -12.94
CA GLU A 559 -17.26 8.39 -12.27
C GLU A 559 -17.04 9.16 -10.96
N ALA A 560 -18.02 10.03 -10.63
CA ALA A 560 -18.15 10.63 -9.31
C ALA A 560 -19.63 10.56 -8.90
N LEU A 561 -20.00 9.55 -8.12
CA LEU A 561 -21.38 9.24 -7.75
C LEU A 561 -21.73 9.93 -6.42
N ALA A 562 -21.79 11.27 -6.44
CA ALA A 562 -21.93 12.11 -5.25
C ALA A 562 -23.31 11.99 -4.59
N ARG A 563 -23.31 11.97 -3.24
CA ARG A 563 -24.49 12.08 -2.37
C ARG A 563 -24.28 13.15 -1.32
N THR A 564 -25.35 13.83 -0.98
CA THR A 564 -25.40 14.73 0.19
C THR A 564 -26.49 14.23 1.15
N ASP A 565 -26.11 13.99 2.42
CA ASP A 565 -27.02 13.45 3.45
C ASP A 565 -27.82 12.22 2.97
N GLY A 566 -27.17 11.37 2.16
CA GLY A 566 -27.77 10.17 1.57
C GLY A 566 -28.56 10.39 0.27
N GLU A 567 -28.88 11.62 -0.09
CA GLU A 567 -29.55 11.94 -1.35
C GLU A 567 -28.58 11.98 -2.53
N ARG A 568 -28.84 11.24 -3.60
CA ARG A 568 -28.01 11.21 -4.79
C ARG A 568 -28.16 12.50 -5.60
N LEU A 569 -27.04 13.13 -5.87
CA LEU A 569 -27.00 14.35 -6.69
C LEU A 569 -27.07 14.05 -8.19
N ARG A 570 -27.78 14.92 -8.92
CA ARG A 570 -27.77 14.89 -10.39
C ARG A 570 -26.75 15.91 -10.91
N PRO A 571 -25.84 15.51 -11.80
CA PRO A 571 -24.87 16.44 -12.35
C PRO A 571 -25.51 17.42 -13.35
N VAL A 572 -24.98 18.62 -13.40
CA VAL A 572 -25.25 19.63 -14.44
C VAL A 572 -24.12 19.68 -15.46
N ILE A 573 -22.88 19.39 -15.05
CA ILE A 573 -21.71 19.12 -15.88
C ILE A 573 -21.15 17.77 -15.46
N TYR A 574 -20.81 16.91 -16.44
CA TYR A 574 -20.29 15.58 -16.13
C TYR A 574 -19.27 15.09 -17.16
N ASN A 575 -18.03 15.55 -17.01
CA ASN A 575 -16.91 15.12 -17.82
C ASN A 575 -16.11 14.05 -17.08
N LYS A 576 -15.70 12.99 -17.78
CA LYS A 576 -15.02 11.82 -17.18
C LYS A 576 -13.51 11.80 -17.42
N GLY A 577 -12.99 12.78 -18.16
CA GLY A 577 -11.56 12.90 -18.44
C GLY A 577 -10.76 13.29 -17.20
N ILE A 578 -9.44 13.09 -17.28
CA ILE A 578 -8.51 13.39 -16.19
C ILE A 578 -8.51 14.89 -15.92
N GLY A 579 -8.80 15.27 -14.67
CA GLY A 579 -8.81 16.66 -14.22
C GLY A 579 -9.97 17.51 -14.76
N GLU A 580 -10.90 16.91 -15.52
CA GLU A 580 -12.08 17.60 -15.99
C GLU A 580 -13.14 17.74 -14.90
N PHE A 581 -13.94 18.80 -14.98
CA PHE A 581 -14.93 19.11 -13.96
C PHE A 581 -16.21 18.28 -14.09
N LYS A 582 -16.72 17.89 -12.93
CA LYS A 582 -18.10 17.46 -12.70
C LYS A 582 -18.75 18.44 -11.74
N GLU A 583 -19.95 18.91 -12.04
CA GLU A 583 -20.67 19.88 -11.21
C GLU A 583 -22.07 19.38 -10.85
N PHE A 584 -22.47 19.63 -9.61
CA PHE A 584 -23.74 19.23 -9.05
C PHE A 584 -24.35 20.41 -8.31
N VAL A 585 -25.64 20.68 -8.51
CA VAL A 585 -26.35 21.67 -7.71
C VAL A 585 -26.75 21.02 -6.39
N ILE A 586 -26.38 21.66 -5.27
CA ILE A 586 -26.79 21.23 -3.95
C ILE A 586 -28.25 21.66 -3.69
N PRO A 587 -29.17 20.72 -3.38
CA PRO A 587 -30.53 21.04 -3.03
C PRO A 587 -30.59 21.94 -1.79
N LYS A 588 -31.39 23.02 -1.84
CA LYS A 588 -31.44 24.04 -0.79
C LYS A 588 -31.86 23.48 0.58
N HIS A 589 -32.59 22.38 0.63
CA HIS A 589 -33.01 21.78 1.90
C HIS A 589 -31.86 21.10 2.65
N ILE A 590 -30.79 20.70 1.96
CA ILE A 590 -29.61 20.05 2.55
C ILE A 590 -28.82 21.02 3.46
N THR A 591 -28.67 22.28 3.05
CA THR A 591 -27.83 23.23 3.77
C THR A 591 -28.58 24.09 4.80
N ARG A 592 -29.84 23.76 5.10
CA ARG A 592 -30.71 24.58 5.98
C ARG A 592 -30.24 24.67 7.43
N ASP A 593 -29.57 23.65 7.93
CA ASP A 593 -29.04 23.58 9.30
C ASP A 593 -27.57 24.06 9.37
N GLY A 594 -27.04 24.55 8.26
CA GLY A 594 -25.63 24.99 8.16
C GLY A 594 -24.61 23.86 8.07
N LYS A 595 -25.05 22.64 7.84
CA LYS A 595 -24.19 21.44 7.72
C LYS A 595 -24.48 20.68 6.44
N MET A 596 -23.53 19.86 6.02
CA MET A 596 -23.70 18.94 4.91
C MET A 596 -22.67 17.81 5.00
N ARG A 597 -23.12 16.58 4.83
CA ARG A 597 -22.25 15.41 4.67
C ARG A 597 -22.23 14.98 3.19
N LEU A 598 -21.05 15.01 2.59
CA LEU A 598 -20.80 14.59 1.21
C LEU A 598 -20.19 13.17 1.24
N THR A 599 -20.73 12.29 0.42
CA THR A 599 -20.20 10.95 0.17
C THR A 599 -20.16 10.65 -1.32
N PHE A 600 -19.34 9.65 -1.68
CA PHE A 600 -19.26 9.15 -3.05
C PHE A 600 -19.49 7.65 -3.05
N ASP A 601 -20.48 7.17 -3.81
CA ASP A 601 -20.70 5.75 -3.98
C ASP A 601 -19.60 5.13 -4.82
N ARG A 602 -19.25 3.89 -4.53
CA ARG A 602 -18.32 3.11 -5.35
C ARG A 602 -18.95 2.85 -6.73
N PRO A 603 -18.25 3.20 -7.82
CA PRO A 603 -18.70 2.84 -9.16
C PRO A 603 -18.67 1.33 -9.39
N GLU A 604 -19.64 0.83 -10.18
CA GLU A 604 -19.59 -0.53 -10.71
C GLU A 604 -18.57 -0.59 -11.84
N GLU A 605 -17.42 -1.17 -11.56
CA GLU A 605 -16.35 -1.37 -12.51
C GLU A 605 -15.89 -2.82 -12.51
N SER A 606 -15.64 -3.38 -13.69
CA SER A 606 -15.25 -4.80 -13.87
C SER A 606 -13.81 -5.12 -13.47
N HIS A 607 -13.10 -4.17 -12.89
CA HIS A 607 -11.70 -4.33 -12.52
C HIS A 607 -11.53 -4.86 -11.11
N LEU A 608 -10.42 -5.58 -10.91
CA LEU A 608 -9.94 -5.94 -9.59
C LEU A 608 -9.81 -4.69 -8.70
N ASN A 609 -9.92 -4.91 -7.44
CA ASN A 609 -9.96 -3.89 -6.41
C ASN A 609 -8.91 -2.78 -6.58
N TRP A 610 -7.66 -3.11 -6.81
CA TRP A 610 -6.54 -2.16 -6.94
C TRP A 610 -6.37 -1.56 -8.34
N LYS A 611 -7.32 -1.74 -9.26
CA LYS A 611 -7.29 -1.21 -10.63
C LYS A 611 -8.56 -0.47 -11.00
N LYS A 612 -9.18 0.20 -10.04
CA LYS A 612 -10.35 1.01 -10.32
C LYS A 612 -9.97 2.20 -11.18
N TYR A 613 -10.79 2.47 -12.17
CA TYR A 613 -10.60 3.58 -13.09
C TYR A 613 -11.04 4.92 -12.49
N SER A 614 -12.09 4.90 -11.65
CA SER A 614 -12.66 6.12 -11.11
C SER A 614 -11.91 6.62 -9.89
N HIS A 615 -11.52 7.89 -9.92
CA HIS A 615 -10.77 8.59 -8.87
C HIS A 615 -11.43 9.92 -8.54
N ILE A 616 -11.38 10.33 -7.28
CA ILE A 616 -11.76 11.67 -6.82
C ILE A 616 -10.48 12.38 -6.36
N SER A 617 -10.28 13.61 -6.80
CA SER A 617 -9.11 14.43 -6.45
C SER A 617 -9.51 15.65 -5.65
N ASP A 618 -9.93 16.69 -6.36
CA ASP A 618 -10.27 17.98 -5.78
C ASP A 618 -11.76 18.12 -5.63
N VAL A 619 -12.19 18.71 -4.54
CA VAL A 619 -13.61 18.96 -4.23
C VAL A 619 -13.75 20.42 -3.82
N TRP A 620 -14.64 21.15 -4.50
CA TRP A 620 -15.03 22.50 -4.11
C TRP A 620 -16.52 22.54 -3.76
N LEU A 621 -16.84 23.26 -2.71
CA LEU A 621 -18.19 23.69 -2.41
C LEU A 621 -18.25 25.21 -2.59
N ILE A 622 -18.93 25.66 -3.64
CA ILE A 622 -18.93 27.05 -4.13
C ILE A 622 -20.29 27.68 -3.89
N ASP A 623 -20.32 28.79 -3.18
CA ASP A 623 -21.53 29.61 -2.99
C ASP A 623 -21.74 30.53 -4.21
N VAL A 624 -22.76 30.21 -4.96
CA VAL A 624 -23.18 30.96 -6.17
C VAL A 624 -24.37 31.92 -5.92
N SER A 625 -24.56 32.34 -4.68
CA SER A 625 -25.63 33.27 -4.33
C SER A 625 -25.45 34.64 -5.00
N PRO A 626 -26.52 35.31 -5.48
CA PRO A 626 -26.41 36.55 -6.22
C PRO A 626 -25.71 37.69 -5.48
N SER A 627 -25.65 37.63 -4.14
CA SER A 627 -24.95 38.61 -3.30
C SER A 627 -23.44 38.48 -3.29
N LYS A 628 -22.89 37.37 -3.80
CA LYS A 628 -21.46 37.09 -3.84
C LYS A 628 -20.86 37.03 -5.27
N ALA A 629 -21.71 37.18 -6.28
CA ALA A 629 -21.28 37.20 -7.69
C ALA A 629 -20.81 38.60 -8.13
N ARG A 630 -20.01 39.30 -7.28
CA ARG A 630 -19.39 40.58 -7.62
C ARG A 630 -17.90 40.54 -7.36
#